data_87efaee737db2c393c7c221a723daf6f
#
_entry.id   87efaee737db2c393c7c221a723daf6f
#
_cell.length_a   1.000
_cell.length_b   1.000
_cell.length_c   1.000
_cell.angle_alpha   90.00
_cell.angle_beta   90.00
_cell.angle_gamma   90.00
#
_symmetry.space_group_name_H-M   'P 1'
#
loop_
_entity.id
_entity.type
_entity.pdbx_description
1 polymer ?
#
loop_
_entity_poly.entity_id
_entity_poly.type
_entity_poly.pdbx_seq_one_letter_code
_entity_poly.pdbx_strand_id
1 'polypeptide(L)'
;MKNKRVIYSMKQWVVYLSGEIHTDWREKIKAGVADAGLNISFVNPVIDHAKSDDCGVNILGKEENSFWHDQKASGINAIRTRNLIESSDIVVVRFGDKYRQWNAAFDAGYASALGKSIITLHDEELIHALKEVDGAANAVCQTPEQVVEILKYVTEI
;
A
#
# COMPACT_ATOMS: atom_id res chain seq x y z
N MET A 1 36.50 15.37 -29.46
CA MET A 1 35.40 15.74 -28.55
C MET A 1 34.79 14.47 -27.95
N LYS A 2 34.97 14.26 -26.66
CA LYS A 2 34.41 13.08 -25.99
C LYS A 2 32.93 13.34 -25.65
N ASN A 3 32.00 12.65 -26.33
CA ASN A 3 30.58 12.67 -25.98
C ASN A 3 30.42 12.16 -24.54
N LYS A 4 30.20 13.06 -23.59
CA LYS A 4 29.69 12.69 -22.26
C LYS A 4 28.24 12.25 -22.46
N ARG A 5 28.00 10.93 -22.52
CA ARG A 5 26.64 10.39 -22.29
C ARG A 5 26.22 10.84 -20.89
N VAL A 6 25.28 11.77 -20.83
CA VAL A 6 24.57 12.07 -19.58
C VAL A 6 23.71 10.84 -19.30
N ILE A 7 24.14 10.03 -18.36
CA ILE A 7 23.34 8.92 -17.84
C ILE A 7 22.31 9.59 -16.92
N TYR A 8 21.13 9.82 -17.41
CA TYR A 8 19.99 10.14 -16.55
C TYR A 8 19.75 8.88 -15.71
N SER A 9 20.05 8.95 -14.42
CA SER A 9 19.61 7.93 -13.46
C SER A 9 18.09 7.91 -13.51
N MET A 10 17.51 6.84 -14.05
CA MET A 10 16.06 6.69 -14.04
C MET A 10 15.60 6.69 -12.59
N LYS A 11 14.60 7.51 -12.28
CA LYS A 11 13.99 7.56 -10.93
C LYS A 11 13.56 6.14 -10.54
N GLN A 12 13.97 5.70 -9.36
CA GLN A 12 13.36 4.54 -8.72
C GLN A 12 12.06 4.99 -8.04
N TRP A 13 10.96 4.42 -8.45
CA TRP A 13 9.66 4.68 -7.83
C TRP A 13 9.47 3.79 -6.61
N VAL A 14 8.82 4.32 -5.58
CA VAL A 14 8.44 3.58 -4.38
C VAL A 14 6.92 3.50 -4.30
N VAL A 15 6.38 2.29 -4.27
CA VAL A 15 4.94 2.02 -4.21
C VAL A 15 4.60 1.29 -2.91
N TYR A 16 3.72 1.88 -2.10
CA TYR A 16 3.19 1.25 -0.89
C TYR A 16 1.94 0.44 -1.22
N LEU A 17 1.93 -0.84 -0.81
CA LEU A 17 0.82 -1.76 -1.04
C LEU A 17 0.04 -2.00 0.26
N SER A 18 -0.98 -1.18 0.52
CA SER A 18 -1.87 -1.25 1.68
C SER A 18 -3.04 -2.19 1.45
N GLY A 19 -3.61 -2.68 2.51
CA GLY A 19 -4.91 -3.36 2.48
C GLY A 19 -4.86 -4.84 2.81
N GLU A 20 -5.82 -5.61 2.30
CA GLU A 20 -6.07 -6.99 2.69
C GLU A 20 -4.83 -7.89 2.52
N ILE A 21 -4.73 -8.91 3.38
CA ILE A 21 -3.55 -9.77 3.49
C ILE A 21 -3.84 -11.26 3.19
N HIS A 22 -5.03 -11.57 2.66
CA HIS A 22 -5.50 -12.95 2.53
C HIS A 22 -5.37 -13.52 1.11
N THR A 23 -5.13 -12.67 0.09
CA THR A 23 -4.98 -13.10 -1.29
C THR A 23 -3.62 -12.70 -1.88
N ASP A 24 -3.32 -13.16 -3.07
CA ASP A 24 -2.03 -13.01 -3.77
C ASP A 24 -1.91 -11.73 -4.62
N TRP A 25 -2.78 -10.76 -4.41
CA TRP A 25 -2.83 -9.54 -5.22
C TRP A 25 -1.49 -8.76 -5.23
N ARG A 26 -0.77 -8.74 -4.10
CA ARG A 26 0.55 -8.09 -4.02
C ARG A 26 1.57 -8.78 -4.91
N GLU A 27 1.59 -10.11 -4.87
CA GLU A 27 2.49 -10.93 -5.67
C GLU A 27 2.20 -10.78 -7.16
N LYS A 28 0.93 -10.69 -7.56
CA LYS A 28 0.52 -10.43 -8.94
C LYS A 28 1.01 -9.06 -9.44
N ILE A 29 0.86 -8.00 -8.63
CA ILE A 29 1.38 -6.67 -9.00
C ILE A 29 2.90 -6.70 -9.11
N LYS A 30 3.60 -7.28 -8.13
CA LYS A 30 5.08 -7.37 -8.13
C LYS A 30 5.58 -8.15 -9.34
N ALA A 31 4.96 -9.28 -9.65
CA ALA A 31 5.32 -10.09 -10.81
C ALA A 31 5.09 -9.33 -12.12
N GLY A 32 3.94 -8.70 -12.30
CA GLY A 32 3.64 -7.91 -13.51
C GLY A 32 4.59 -6.73 -13.70
N VAL A 33 4.96 -6.05 -12.63
CA VAL A 33 5.96 -4.96 -12.66
C VAL A 33 7.35 -5.49 -13.02
N ALA A 34 7.75 -6.63 -12.47
CA ALA A 34 9.03 -7.27 -12.80
C ALA A 34 9.07 -7.72 -14.27
N ASP A 35 8.01 -8.34 -14.76
CA ASP A 35 7.89 -8.79 -16.16
C ASP A 35 7.94 -7.61 -17.14
N ALA A 36 7.38 -6.46 -16.75
CA ALA A 36 7.45 -5.23 -17.53
C ALA A 36 8.80 -4.48 -17.40
N GLY A 37 9.72 -4.94 -16.54
CA GLY A 37 11.04 -4.34 -16.35
C GLY A 37 11.01 -2.93 -15.75
N LEU A 38 9.99 -2.58 -14.97
CA LEU A 38 9.83 -1.26 -14.38
C LEU A 38 10.75 -1.06 -13.16
N ASN A 39 11.34 0.12 -13.02
CA ASN A 39 12.19 0.46 -11.88
C ASN A 39 11.36 0.92 -10.68
N ILE A 40 10.61 -0.04 -10.11
CA ILE A 40 9.72 0.16 -8.96
C ILE A 40 10.17 -0.73 -7.80
N SER A 41 10.25 -0.15 -6.61
CA SER A 41 10.36 -0.90 -5.36
C SER A 41 9.03 -0.86 -4.60
N PHE A 42 8.72 -1.96 -3.94
CA PHE A 42 7.48 -2.08 -3.17
C PHE A 42 7.76 -2.14 -1.67
N VAL A 43 6.91 -1.46 -0.92
CA VAL A 43 6.84 -1.53 0.54
C VAL A 43 5.41 -1.84 0.96
N ASN A 44 5.23 -2.48 2.10
CA ASN A 44 3.92 -2.91 2.59
C ASN A 44 3.90 -2.97 4.12
N PRO A 45 2.71 -3.01 4.75
CA PRO A 45 2.59 -3.26 6.18
C PRO A 45 3.12 -4.66 6.52
N VAL A 46 3.18 -4.97 7.81
CA VAL A 46 3.42 -6.36 8.24
C VAL A 46 2.23 -7.21 7.82
N ILE A 47 2.47 -8.19 6.94
CA ILE A 47 1.43 -9.06 6.39
C ILE A 47 1.25 -10.36 7.17
N ASP A 48 2.16 -10.66 8.08
CA ASP A 48 2.01 -11.76 9.06
C ASP A 48 1.10 -11.28 10.19
N HIS A 49 -0.09 -11.85 10.27
CA HIS A 49 -1.13 -11.43 11.19
C HIS A 49 -0.67 -11.51 12.65
N ALA A 50 -0.09 -12.64 13.06
CA ALA A 50 0.37 -12.82 14.44
C ALA A 50 1.49 -11.83 14.80
N LYS A 51 2.44 -11.60 13.92
CA LYS A 51 3.50 -10.60 14.13
C LYS A 51 2.95 -9.19 14.25
N SER A 52 1.95 -8.85 13.46
CA SER A 52 1.30 -7.55 13.49
C SER A 52 0.52 -7.35 14.80
N ASP A 53 -0.29 -8.31 15.19
CA ASP A 53 -1.18 -8.17 16.33
C ASP A 53 -0.44 -8.27 17.68
N ASP A 54 0.58 -9.11 17.76
CA ASP A 54 1.28 -9.39 19.03
C ASP A 54 2.54 -8.55 19.23
N CYS A 55 2.97 -7.73 18.27
CA CYS A 55 4.21 -6.97 18.37
C CYS A 55 4.25 -6.07 19.62
N GLY A 56 3.13 -5.48 19.99
CA GLY A 56 3.02 -4.60 21.16
C GLY A 56 3.28 -5.34 22.45
N VAL A 57 2.61 -6.44 22.69
CA VAL A 57 2.78 -7.23 23.94
C VAL A 57 4.10 -7.97 23.98
N ASN A 58 4.65 -8.37 22.85
CA ASN A 58 5.96 -9.00 22.75
C ASN A 58 7.10 -8.04 23.13
N ILE A 59 6.96 -6.75 22.82
CA ILE A 59 7.97 -5.72 23.09
C ILE A 59 7.74 -5.03 24.43
N LEU A 60 6.49 -4.69 24.76
CA LEU A 60 6.13 -3.82 25.89
C LEU A 60 5.52 -4.59 27.07
N GLY A 61 5.39 -5.91 26.98
CA GLY A 61 4.79 -6.76 28.01
C GLY A 61 3.30 -7.00 27.82
N LYS A 62 2.83 -8.07 28.46
CA LYS A 62 1.47 -8.57 28.36
C LYS A 62 0.43 -7.57 28.87
N GLU A 63 -0.75 -7.66 28.29
CA GLU A 63 -1.97 -6.96 28.70
C GLU A 63 -3.11 -7.96 28.88
N GLU A 64 -3.91 -7.78 29.91
CA GLU A 64 -5.11 -8.59 30.14
C GLU A 64 -6.33 -8.04 29.37
N ASN A 65 -6.33 -6.74 29.10
CA ASN A 65 -7.39 -6.06 28.40
C ASN A 65 -7.09 -5.99 26.90
N SER A 66 -8.02 -6.48 26.07
CA SER A 66 -7.88 -6.54 24.61
C SER A 66 -7.67 -5.15 23.98
N PHE A 67 -8.30 -4.10 24.54
CA PHE A 67 -8.12 -2.75 24.05
C PHE A 67 -6.65 -2.31 24.17
N TRP A 68 -6.00 -2.55 25.31
CA TRP A 68 -4.61 -2.14 25.51
C TRP A 68 -3.64 -3.05 24.74
N HIS A 69 -4.00 -4.34 24.56
CA HIS A 69 -3.25 -5.24 23.70
C HIS A 69 -3.19 -4.67 22.26
N ASP A 70 -4.35 -4.36 21.68
CA ASP A 70 -4.46 -3.82 20.33
C ASP A 70 -3.84 -2.42 20.22
N GLN A 71 -3.98 -1.59 21.25
CA GLN A 71 -3.41 -0.24 21.31
C GLN A 71 -1.88 -0.27 21.22
N LYS A 72 -1.23 -1.17 21.93
CA LYS A 72 0.23 -1.35 21.87
C LYS A 72 0.68 -1.75 20.46
N ALA A 73 0.01 -2.71 19.86
CA ALA A 73 0.34 -3.19 18.51
C ALA A 73 0.08 -2.12 17.45
N SER A 74 -1.09 -1.49 17.48
CA SER A 74 -1.45 -0.46 16.50
C SER A 74 -0.55 0.76 16.59
N GLY A 75 -0.14 1.17 17.80
CA GLY A 75 0.79 2.28 17.99
C GLY A 75 2.16 2.04 17.37
N ILE A 76 2.72 0.84 17.56
CA ILE A 76 4.02 0.46 16.98
C ILE A 76 3.90 0.33 15.44
N ASN A 77 2.87 -0.36 14.96
CA ASN A 77 2.63 -0.50 13.52
C ASN A 77 2.41 0.85 12.84
N ALA A 78 1.77 1.81 13.53
CA ALA A 78 1.55 3.15 12.99
C ALA A 78 2.86 3.91 12.71
N ILE A 79 3.90 3.73 13.53
CA ILE A 79 5.22 4.32 13.28
C ILE A 79 5.75 3.83 11.93
N ARG A 80 5.71 2.51 11.72
CA ARG A 80 6.18 1.89 10.47
C ARG A 80 5.34 2.31 9.27
N THR A 81 4.02 2.19 9.37
CA THR A 81 3.08 2.45 8.28
C THR A 81 3.15 3.89 7.80
N ARG A 82 3.14 4.86 8.74
CA ARG A 82 3.24 6.27 8.40
C ARG A 82 4.53 6.61 7.67
N ASN A 83 5.68 6.14 8.18
CA ASN A 83 6.96 6.37 7.52
C ASN A 83 7.00 5.76 6.10
N LEU A 84 6.43 4.58 5.90
CA LEU A 84 6.39 3.94 4.59
C LEU A 84 5.47 4.69 3.61
N ILE A 85 4.31 5.17 4.05
CA ILE A 85 3.43 6.00 3.23
C ILE A 85 4.10 7.33 2.89
N GLU A 86 4.70 8.00 3.87
CA GLU A 86 5.39 9.29 3.66
C GLU A 86 6.53 9.17 2.63
N SER A 87 7.28 8.07 2.65
CA SER A 87 8.40 7.84 1.74
C SER A 87 8.00 7.28 0.37
N SER A 88 6.73 6.91 0.17
CA SER A 88 6.25 6.37 -1.09
C SER A 88 5.82 7.45 -2.07
N ASP A 89 5.96 7.18 -3.37
CA ASP A 89 5.46 8.02 -4.46
C ASP A 89 3.98 7.75 -4.74
N ILE A 90 3.58 6.48 -4.68
CA ILE A 90 2.23 6.01 -4.99
C ILE A 90 1.77 5.05 -3.90
N VAL A 91 0.51 5.13 -3.53
CA VAL A 91 -0.13 4.23 -2.57
C VAL A 91 -1.22 3.44 -3.26
N VAL A 92 -1.11 2.13 -3.28
CA VAL A 92 -2.15 1.22 -3.78
C VAL A 92 -2.86 0.63 -2.58
N VAL A 93 -4.19 0.72 -2.56
CA VAL A 93 -5.01 0.27 -1.42
C VAL A 93 -6.00 -0.79 -1.88
N ARG A 94 -5.82 -2.04 -1.45
CA ARG A 94 -6.72 -3.16 -1.75
C ARG A 94 -7.77 -3.34 -0.66
N PHE A 95 -9.03 -3.34 -1.06
CA PHE A 95 -10.17 -3.76 -0.26
C PHE A 95 -10.64 -5.11 -0.78
N GLY A 96 -10.59 -6.13 0.07
CA GLY A 96 -11.06 -7.48 -0.24
C GLY A 96 -12.48 -7.72 0.26
N ASP A 97 -13.05 -8.84 -0.14
CA ASP A 97 -14.40 -9.30 0.23
C ASP A 97 -14.47 -9.89 1.63
N LYS A 98 -13.34 -10.43 2.14
CA LYS A 98 -13.23 -10.89 3.53
C LYS A 98 -12.86 -9.73 4.44
N TYR A 99 -13.59 -9.54 5.50
CA TYR A 99 -13.36 -8.50 6.49
C TYR A 99 -13.48 -7.07 5.94
N ARG A 100 -13.79 -6.15 6.82
CA ARG A 100 -13.80 -4.72 6.52
C ARG A 100 -12.42 -4.16 6.83
N GLN A 101 -11.66 -3.79 5.82
CA GLN A 101 -10.32 -3.24 5.98
C GLN A 101 -10.38 -1.76 6.40
N TRP A 102 -10.82 -1.47 7.64
CA TRP A 102 -10.85 -0.11 8.17
C TRP A 102 -9.48 0.56 8.18
N ASN A 103 -8.43 -0.22 8.48
CA ASN A 103 -7.04 0.21 8.41
C ASN A 103 -6.63 0.64 7.01
N ALA A 104 -7.09 -0.04 5.98
CA ALA A 104 -6.81 0.35 4.58
C ALA A 104 -7.47 1.68 4.22
N ALA A 105 -8.71 1.91 4.67
CA ALA A 105 -9.39 3.20 4.50
C ALA A 105 -8.65 4.32 5.26
N PHE A 106 -8.14 4.03 6.45
CA PHE A 106 -7.32 4.96 7.22
C PHE A 106 -6.01 5.31 6.49
N ASP A 107 -5.32 4.32 5.93
CA ASP A 107 -4.10 4.51 5.13
C ASP A 107 -4.38 5.38 3.90
N ALA A 108 -5.49 5.12 3.19
CA ALA A 108 -5.91 5.92 2.04
C ALA A 108 -6.17 7.39 2.43
N GLY A 109 -6.88 7.62 3.53
CA GLY A 109 -7.12 8.95 4.06
C GLY A 109 -5.85 9.69 4.46
N TYR A 110 -4.92 8.98 5.12
CA TYR A 110 -3.61 9.53 5.48
C TYR A 110 -2.78 9.89 4.24
N ALA A 111 -2.71 8.99 3.25
CA ALA A 111 -2.04 9.24 1.99
C ALA A 111 -2.64 10.45 1.25
N SER A 112 -3.96 10.57 1.23
CA SER A 112 -4.67 11.70 0.63
C SER A 112 -4.31 13.02 1.32
N ALA A 113 -4.27 13.05 2.64
CA ALA A 113 -3.89 14.24 3.42
C ALA A 113 -2.44 14.69 3.15
N LEU A 114 -1.56 13.75 2.79
CA LEU A 114 -0.18 14.00 2.40
C LEU A 114 -0.03 14.39 0.92
N GLY A 115 -1.12 14.42 0.14
CA GLY A 115 -1.08 14.69 -1.30
C GLY A 115 -0.42 13.59 -2.13
N LYS A 116 -0.44 12.34 -1.65
CA LYS A 116 0.09 11.19 -2.39
C LYS A 116 -0.86 10.79 -3.52
N SER A 117 -0.31 10.23 -4.58
CA SER A 117 -1.11 9.55 -5.61
C SER A 117 -1.65 8.24 -5.06
N ILE A 118 -2.95 8.02 -5.22
CA ILE A 118 -3.66 6.86 -4.67
C ILE A 118 -4.33 6.08 -5.81
N ILE A 119 -4.16 4.77 -5.77
CA ILE A 119 -4.88 3.81 -6.61
C ILE A 119 -5.67 2.90 -5.67
N THR A 120 -6.99 2.87 -5.77
CA THR A 120 -7.81 1.88 -5.08
C THR A 120 -7.99 0.63 -5.94
N LEU A 121 -8.07 -0.51 -5.29
CA LEU A 121 -8.24 -1.82 -5.92
C LEU A 121 -9.29 -2.61 -5.14
N HIS A 122 -10.45 -2.83 -5.74
CA HIS A 122 -11.55 -3.58 -5.12
C HIS A 122 -12.56 -4.07 -6.17
N ASP A 123 -13.42 -4.99 -5.75
CA ASP A 123 -14.47 -5.53 -6.60
C ASP A 123 -15.64 -4.55 -6.75
N GLU A 124 -16.47 -4.73 -7.77
CA GLU A 124 -17.56 -3.82 -8.13
C GLU A 124 -18.58 -3.63 -7.00
N GLU A 125 -18.83 -4.66 -6.21
CA GLU A 125 -19.77 -4.64 -5.09
C GLU A 125 -19.40 -3.62 -4.00
N LEU A 126 -18.14 -3.20 -3.93
CA LEU A 126 -17.66 -2.24 -2.94
C LEU A 126 -17.74 -0.78 -3.39
N ILE A 127 -18.08 -0.49 -4.64
CA ILE A 127 -18.12 0.88 -5.20
C ILE A 127 -18.91 1.83 -4.31
N HIS A 128 -20.13 1.43 -3.90
CA HIS A 128 -20.95 2.30 -3.06
C HIS A 128 -20.38 2.51 -1.66
N ALA A 129 -19.81 1.46 -1.08
CA ALA A 129 -19.25 1.52 0.28
C ALA A 129 -17.95 2.35 0.34
N LEU A 130 -17.19 2.39 -0.75
CA LEU A 130 -15.90 3.06 -0.84
C LEU A 130 -15.93 4.39 -1.59
N LYS A 131 -17.11 4.94 -1.89
CA LYS A 131 -17.26 6.14 -2.72
C LYS A 131 -16.44 7.35 -2.25
N GLU A 132 -16.27 7.54 -0.93
CA GLU A 132 -15.45 8.62 -0.38
C GLU A 132 -13.94 8.31 -0.53
N VAL A 133 -13.55 7.05 -0.38
CA VAL A 133 -12.16 6.61 -0.58
C VAL A 133 -11.79 6.70 -2.06
N ASP A 134 -12.65 6.22 -2.94
CA ASP A 134 -12.50 6.30 -4.39
C ASP A 134 -12.49 7.75 -4.88
N GLY A 135 -13.27 8.61 -4.24
CA GLY A 135 -13.29 10.04 -4.52
C GLY A 135 -11.96 10.74 -4.23
N ALA A 136 -11.12 10.19 -3.36
CA ALA A 136 -9.77 10.67 -3.07
C ALA A 136 -8.70 10.01 -3.94
N ALA A 137 -9.04 8.96 -4.69
CA ALA A 137 -8.09 8.22 -5.52
C ALA A 137 -7.92 8.85 -6.90
N ASN A 138 -6.72 8.66 -7.49
CA ASN A 138 -6.42 9.04 -8.87
C ASN A 138 -6.95 8.01 -9.87
N ALA A 139 -7.06 6.75 -9.43
CA ALA A 139 -7.63 5.66 -10.23
C ALA A 139 -8.30 4.62 -9.31
N VAL A 140 -9.36 4.00 -9.83
CA VAL A 140 -10.08 2.90 -9.20
C VAL A 140 -9.94 1.67 -10.09
N CYS A 141 -9.30 0.63 -9.57
CA CYS A 141 -9.03 -0.61 -10.28
C CYS A 141 -9.87 -1.76 -9.71
N GLN A 142 -10.18 -2.72 -10.55
CA GLN A 142 -10.85 -3.97 -10.16
C GLN A 142 -9.90 -5.17 -10.18
N THR A 143 -8.78 -5.07 -10.89
CA THR A 143 -7.80 -6.16 -10.99
C THR A 143 -6.37 -5.68 -10.75
N PRO A 144 -5.48 -6.57 -10.24
CA PRO A 144 -4.06 -6.25 -10.10
C PRO A 144 -3.39 -5.87 -11.43
N GLU A 145 -3.83 -6.44 -12.54
CA GLU A 145 -3.30 -6.16 -13.89
C GLU A 145 -3.56 -4.70 -14.29
N GLN A 146 -4.72 -4.15 -13.95
CA GLN A 146 -5.01 -2.73 -14.18
C GLN A 146 -4.05 -1.83 -13.40
N VAL A 147 -3.71 -2.20 -12.16
CA VAL A 147 -2.71 -1.47 -11.37
C VAL A 147 -1.34 -1.50 -12.08
N VAL A 148 -0.92 -2.67 -12.58
CA VAL A 148 0.34 -2.81 -13.32
C VAL A 148 0.37 -1.91 -14.56
N GLU A 149 -0.70 -1.88 -15.34
CA GLU A 149 -0.78 -1.02 -16.54
C GLU A 149 -0.74 0.48 -16.18
N ILE A 150 -1.37 0.90 -15.09
CA ILE A 150 -1.26 2.28 -14.60
C ILE A 150 0.18 2.59 -14.18
N LEU A 151 0.81 1.71 -13.38
CA LEU A 151 2.19 1.88 -12.95
C LEU A 151 3.14 1.96 -14.15
N LYS A 152 2.95 1.13 -15.17
CA LYS A 152 3.69 1.19 -16.41
C LYS A 152 3.53 2.56 -17.08
N TYR A 153 2.30 2.99 -17.30
CA TYR A 153 2.01 4.28 -17.97
C TYR A 153 2.64 5.48 -17.25
N VAL A 154 2.55 5.53 -15.91
CA VAL A 154 3.01 6.70 -15.14
C VAL A 154 4.52 6.70 -14.87
N THR A 155 5.21 5.57 -15.03
CA THR A 155 6.66 5.46 -14.81
C THR A 155 7.48 5.42 -16.11
N GLU A 156 6.84 5.22 -17.25
CA GLU A 156 7.48 5.37 -18.57
C GLU A 156 7.78 6.85 -18.83
N ILE A 157 9.08 7.17 -19.04
CA ILE A 157 9.59 8.50 -19.38
C ILE A 157 10.19 8.47 -20.78
#